data_fb2b5432c7d526d2a1dcd142a8c2bf82
#
_entry.id   fb2b5432c7d526d2a1dcd142a8c2bf82
#
_cell.length_a   1.000
_cell.length_b   1.000
_cell.length_c   1.000
_cell.angle_alpha   90.00
_cell.angle_beta   90.00
_cell.angle_gamma   90.00
#
_symmetry.space_group_name_H-M   'P 1'
#
loop_
_entity.id
_entity.type
_entity.pdbx_description
1 polymer ?
#
loop_
_entity_poly.entity_id
_entity_poly.type
_entity_poly.pdbx_seq_one_letter_code
_entity_poly.pdbx_strand_id
1 'polypeptide(L)'
;MSIAFAEAREAERRGEAPIGAALAREGAIIARAGNRTRGDNDPTAHAEMIVLREAAGKLGEHRLTSCDLYVTLEPCAMCAGAISHARLRRLYFAAPDPKGGAVEHGPRLFAQPTCMHAPEVYGGIRESEAAAMLRAFFASRR
;
A
#
# COMPACT_ATOMS: atom_id res chain seq x y z
N MET A 1 0.09 -11.00 3.16
CA MET A 1 0.77 -10.59 1.91
C MET A 1 0.24 -11.29 0.66
N SER A 2 -0.13 -12.57 0.73
CA SER A 2 -0.66 -13.30 -0.45
C SER A 2 -1.88 -12.63 -1.06
N ILE A 3 -2.77 -12.08 -0.26
CA ILE A 3 -3.95 -11.36 -0.73
C ILE A 3 -3.55 -10.08 -1.46
N ALA A 4 -2.57 -9.35 -0.93
CA ALA A 4 -2.05 -8.15 -1.60
C ALA A 4 -1.46 -8.50 -2.98
N PHE A 5 -0.73 -9.61 -3.08
CA PHE A 5 -0.23 -10.09 -4.38
C PHE A 5 -1.35 -10.48 -5.33
N ALA A 6 -2.41 -11.12 -4.84
CA ALA A 6 -3.57 -11.46 -5.67
C ALA A 6 -4.20 -10.19 -6.24
N GLU A 7 -4.33 -9.15 -5.44
CA GLU A 7 -4.87 -7.87 -5.90
C GLU A 7 -3.93 -7.15 -6.87
N ALA A 8 -2.62 -7.30 -6.70
CA ALA A 8 -1.65 -6.77 -7.64
C ALA A 8 -1.79 -7.43 -9.02
N ARG A 9 -1.94 -8.75 -9.06
CA ARG A 9 -2.16 -9.48 -10.32
C ARG A 9 -3.48 -9.08 -10.98
N GLU A 10 -4.51 -8.88 -10.20
CA GLU A 10 -5.81 -8.43 -10.71
C GLU A 10 -5.72 -7.02 -11.32
N ALA A 11 -4.99 -6.12 -10.64
CA ALA A 11 -4.72 -4.77 -11.16
C ALA A 11 -4.00 -4.85 -12.52
N GLU A 12 -3.00 -5.71 -12.63
CA GLU A 12 -2.26 -5.90 -13.88
C GLU A 12 -3.18 -6.33 -15.02
N ARG A 13 -4.12 -7.24 -14.76
CA ARG A 13 -5.10 -7.69 -15.77
C ARG A 13 -5.96 -6.55 -16.29
N ARG A 14 -6.19 -5.54 -15.46
CA ARG A 14 -6.95 -4.34 -15.84
C ARG A 14 -6.09 -3.27 -16.51
N GLY A 15 -4.78 -3.51 -16.70
CA GLY A 15 -3.86 -2.53 -17.26
C GLY A 15 -3.33 -1.51 -16.27
N GLU A 16 -3.55 -1.73 -14.97
CA GLU A 16 -3.00 -0.91 -13.89
C GLU A 16 -1.62 -1.42 -13.49
N ALA A 17 -0.83 -0.56 -12.86
CA ALA A 17 0.41 -1.02 -12.25
C ALA A 17 0.12 -2.14 -11.24
N PRO A 18 0.92 -3.23 -11.21
CA PRO A 18 0.65 -4.38 -10.36
C PRO A 18 1.02 -4.12 -8.90
N ILE A 19 0.23 -3.27 -8.27
CA ILE A 19 0.36 -2.93 -6.86
C ILE A 19 -0.96 -3.30 -6.19
N GLY A 20 -0.87 -4.09 -5.13
CA GLY A 20 -2.03 -4.53 -4.38
C GLY A 20 -1.83 -4.33 -2.89
N ALA A 21 -2.94 -4.21 -2.18
CA ALA A 21 -2.95 -4.00 -0.75
C ALA A 21 -4.09 -4.78 -0.09
N ALA A 22 -3.87 -5.12 1.18
CA ALA A 22 -4.88 -5.73 2.04
C ALA A 22 -4.74 -5.14 3.43
N LEU A 23 -5.87 -4.84 4.06
CA LEU A 23 -5.89 -4.32 5.42
C LEU A 23 -6.60 -5.34 6.30
N ALA A 24 -5.97 -5.70 7.42
CA ALA A 24 -6.46 -6.72 8.33
C ALA A 24 -6.60 -6.18 9.75
N ARG A 25 -7.55 -6.74 10.48
CA ARG A 25 -7.72 -6.49 11.91
C ARG A 25 -8.05 -7.81 12.60
N GLU A 26 -7.23 -8.14 13.61
CA GLU A 26 -7.41 -9.39 14.38
C GLU A 26 -7.48 -10.64 13.49
N GLY A 27 -6.63 -10.69 12.48
CA GLY A 27 -6.56 -11.83 11.56
C GLY A 27 -7.60 -11.85 10.46
N ALA A 28 -8.55 -10.92 10.45
CA ALA A 28 -9.59 -10.85 9.43
C ALA A 28 -9.26 -9.76 8.40
N ILE A 29 -9.43 -10.08 7.12
CA ILE A 29 -9.27 -9.09 6.05
C ILE A 29 -10.50 -8.18 6.03
N ILE A 30 -10.29 -6.88 6.24
CA ILE A 30 -11.34 -5.87 6.24
C ILE A 30 -11.53 -5.28 4.84
N ALA A 31 -10.44 -5.04 4.12
CA ALA A 31 -10.47 -4.47 2.79
C ALA A 31 -9.30 -4.98 1.97
N ARG A 32 -9.48 -5.06 0.66
CA ARG A 32 -8.44 -5.45 -0.29
C ARG A 32 -8.67 -4.73 -1.60
N ALA A 33 -7.60 -4.30 -2.27
CA ALA A 33 -7.70 -3.62 -3.55
C ALA A 33 -6.36 -3.58 -4.26
N GLY A 34 -6.42 -3.43 -5.59
CA GLY A 34 -5.27 -3.09 -6.41
C GLY A 34 -5.38 -1.66 -6.90
N ASN A 35 -4.31 -1.16 -7.50
CA ASN A 35 -4.24 0.17 -8.10
C ASN A 35 -5.39 0.39 -9.08
N ARG A 36 -5.97 1.60 -9.10
CA ARG A 36 -7.10 1.95 -9.96
C ARG A 36 -7.01 3.38 -10.50
N THR A 37 -5.82 3.94 -10.55
CA THR A 37 -5.65 5.33 -11.01
C THR A 37 -6.16 5.56 -12.42
N ARG A 38 -5.95 4.61 -13.33
CA ARG A 38 -6.40 4.71 -14.72
C ARG A 38 -7.89 4.42 -14.84
N GLY A 39 -8.35 3.32 -14.24
CA GLY A 39 -9.73 2.89 -14.34
C GLY A 39 -10.72 3.87 -13.71
N ASP A 40 -10.33 4.52 -12.61
CA ASP A 40 -11.17 5.47 -11.89
C ASP A 40 -10.92 6.93 -12.31
N ASN A 41 -9.96 7.18 -13.20
CA ASN A 41 -9.50 8.55 -13.52
C ASN A 41 -9.22 9.36 -12.24
N ASP A 42 -8.53 8.72 -11.30
CA ASP A 42 -8.24 9.30 -9.99
C ASP A 42 -6.75 9.10 -9.67
N PRO A 43 -5.94 10.18 -9.68
CA PRO A 43 -4.50 10.07 -9.42
C PRO A 43 -4.20 9.62 -7.99
N THR A 44 -5.16 9.66 -7.08
CA THR A 44 -4.98 9.22 -5.70
C THR A 44 -5.44 7.78 -5.46
N ALA A 45 -5.99 7.09 -6.47
CA ALA A 45 -6.52 5.74 -6.33
C ALA A 45 -5.41 4.67 -6.30
N HIS A 46 -4.43 4.86 -5.43
CA HIS A 46 -3.45 3.84 -5.08
C HIS A 46 -4.11 2.76 -4.23
N ALA A 47 -3.61 1.54 -4.32
CA ALA A 47 -4.16 0.41 -3.58
C ALA A 47 -4.32 0.73 -2.09
N GLU A 48 -3.31 1.36 -1.49
CA GLU A 48 -3.30 1.73 -0.08
C GLU A 48 -4.44 2.71 0.25
N MET A 49 -4.63 3.73 -0.58
CA MET A 49 -5.69 4.72 -0.37
C MET A 49 -7.07 4.08 -0.41
N ILE A 50 -7.27 3.16 -1.37
CA ILE A 50 -8.55 2.48 -1.53
C ILE A 50 -8.88 1.65 -0.28
N VAL A 51 -7.93 0.82 0.19
CA VAL A 51 -8.19 -0.04 1.36
C VAL A 51 -8.39 0.77 2.64
N LEU A 52 -7.67 1.88 2.80
CA LEU A 52 -7.86 2.75 3.97
C LEU A 52 -9.28 3.33 3.99
N ARG A 53 -9.76 3.84 2.86
CA ARG A 53 -11.11 4.38 2.75
C ARG A 53 -12.17 3.32 2.98
N GLU A 54 -12.03 2.15 2.35
CA GLU A 54 -12.98 1.06 2.53
C GLU A 54 -13.02 0.57 3.97
N ALA A 55 -11.87 0.38 4.59
CA ALA A 55 -11.80 -0.08 5.97
C ALA A 55 -12.44 0.92 6.93
N ALA A 56 -12.13 2.20 6.78
CA ALA A 56 -12.72 3.25 7.60
C ALA A 56 -14.25 3.25 7.48
N GLY A 57 -14.77 3.12 6.26
CA GLY A 57 -16.21 3.05 6.02
C GLY A 57 -16.86 1.81 6.64
N LYS A 58 -16.25 0.64 6.45
CA LYS A 58 -16.78 -0.62 6.99
C LYS A 58 -16.76 -0.68 8.51
N LEU A 59 -15.70 -0.14 9.12
CA LEU A 59 -15.54 -0.16 10.58
C LEU A 59 -16.23 1.02 11.26
N GLY A 60 -16.61 2.05 10.50
CA GLY A 60 -17.18 3.26 11.06
C GLY A 60 -16.19 4.05 11.91
N GLU A 61 -14.90 3.93 11.61
CA GLU A 61 -13.80 4.53 12.37
C GLU A 61 -12.86 5.27 11.43
N HIS A 62 -12.39 6.46 11.80
CA HIS A 62 -11.36 7.16 11.03
C HIS A 62 -9.94 6.85 11.52
N ARG A 63 -9.79 6.36 12.73
CA ARG A 63 -8.52 5.86 13.28
C ARG A 63 -8.54 4.34 13.29
N LEU A 64 -7.65 3.75 12.53
CA LEU A 64 -7.57 2.30 12.32
C LEU A 64 -6.45 1.71 13.20
N THR A 65 -6.46 2.02 14.47
CA THR A 65 -5.36 1.78 15.42
C THR A 65 -5.00 0.31 15.61
N SER A 66 -5.94 -0.60 15.40
CA SER A 66 -5.71 -2.05 15.55
C SER A 66 -5.53 -2.76 14.21
N CYS A 67 -5.34 -2.00 13.12
CA CYS A 67 -5.26 -2.55 11.77
C CYS A 67 -3.83 -2.61 11.27
N ASP A 68 -3.56 -3.63 10.46
CA ASP A 68 -2.28 -3.84 9.79
C ASP A 68 -2.50 -3.75 8.28
N LEU A 69 -1.57 -3.08 7.59
CA LEU A 69 -1.61 -2.94 6.14
C LEU A 69 -0.51 -3.78 5.50
N TYR A 70 -0.89 -4.51 4.47
CA TYR A 70 0.01 -5.28 3.61
C TYR A 70 -0.05 -4.68 2.21
N VAL A 71 1.09 -4.33 1.64
CA VAL A 71 1.17 -3.75 0.29
C VAL A 71 2.39 -4.29 -0.44
N THR A 72 2.25 -4.47 -1.76
CA THR A 72 3.31 -5.10 -2.55
C THR A 72 4.47 -4.17 -2.88
N LEU A 73 4.31 -2.87 -2.70
CA LEU A 73 5.35 -1.87 -2.96
C LEU A 73 5.42 -0.89 -1.80
N GLU A 74 6.63 -0.44 -1.47
CA GLU A 74 6.84 0.61 -0.46
C GLU A 74 5.94 1.81 -0.74
N PRO A 75 5.16 2.28 0.24
CA PRO A 75 4.25 3.42 0.04
C PRO A 75 4.95 4.71 -0.35
N CYS A 76 4.32 5.46 -1.26
CA CYS A 76 4.73 6.81 -1.62
C CYS A 76 4.38 7.82 -0.51
N ALA A 77 4.77 9.08 -0.69
CA ALA A 77 4.53 10.13 0.31
C ALA A 77 3.04 10.32 0.63
N MET A 78 2.19 10.29 -0.39
CA MET A 78 0.73 10.41 -0.19
C MET A 78 0.20 9.28 0.69
N CYS A 79 0.55 8.04 0.35
CA CYS A 79 0.06 6.87 1.07
C CYS A 79 0.66 6.78 2.47
N ALA A 80 1.95 7.08 2.63
CA ALA A 80 2.58 7.12 3.95
C ALA A 80 1.90 8.15 4.85
N GLY A 81 1.56 9.33 4.31
CA GLY A 81 0.80 10.34 5.03
C GLY A 81 -0.57 9.83 5.47
N ALA A 82 -1.28 9.16 4.55
CA ALA A 82 -2.59 8.59 4.87
C ALA A 82 -2.49 7.50 5.95
N ILE A 83 -1.47 6.65 5.88
CA ILE A 83 -1.20 5.62 6.89
C ILE A 83 -1.00 6.25 8.27
N SER A 84 -0.22 7.33 8.33
CA SER A 84 -0.01 8.07 9.57
C SER A 84 -1.31 8.67 10.10
N HIS A 85 -2.10 9.31 9.24
CA HIS A 85 -3.39 9.87 9.63
C HIS A 85 -4.36 8.80 10.14
N ALA A 86 -4.35 7.62 9.52
CA ALA A 86 -5.19 6.50 9.94
C ALA A 86 -4.72 5.84 11.24
N ARG A 87 -3.52 6.14 11.71
CA ARG A 87 -2.95 5.58 12.94
C ARG A 87 -2.81 4.06 12.89
N LEU A 88 -2.42 3.52 11.73
CA LEU A 88 -2.24 2.08 11.58
C LEU A 88 -1.20 1.52 12.56
N ARG A 89 -1.45 0.30 13.02
CA ARG A 89 -0.53 -0.39 13.93
C ARG A 89 0.74 -0.84 13.22
N ARG A 90 0.61 -1.55 12.10
CA ARG A 90 1.74 -2.14 11.37
C ARG A 90 1.61 -1.97 9.88
N LEU A 91 2.75 -1.76 9.23
CA LEU A 91 2.87 -1.71 7.78
C LEU A 91 3.85 -2.79 7.33
N TYR A 92 3.38 -3.66 6.44
CA TYR A 92 4.20 -4.68 5.79
C TYR A 92 4.27 -4.33 4.31
N PHE A 93 5.47 -4.22 3.74
CA PHE A 93 5.58 -4.04 2.29
C PHE A 93 6.58 -5.03 1.69
N ALA A 94 6.38 -5.35 0.39
CA ALA A 94 7.21 -6.32 -0.29
C ALA A 94 8.46 -5.66 -0.89
N ALA A 95 8.33 -4.96 -2.01
CA ALA A 95 9.47 -4.36 -2.68
C ALA A 95 9.74 -2.94 -2.18
N PRO A 96 11.01 -2.57 -1.95
CA PRO A 96 11.37 -1.17 -1.72
C PRO A 96 11.23 -0.38 -3.01
N ASP A 97 10.99 0.92 -2.89
CA ASP A 97 10.87 1.83 -4.03
C ASP A 97 11.85 3.01 -3.86
N PRO A 98 13.08 2.88 -4.38
CA PRO A 98 14.06 3.96 -4.27
C PRO A 98 13.66 5.25 -5.00
N LYS A 99 12.76 5.17 -5.98
CA LYS A 99 12.33 6.32 -6.78
C LYS A 99 11.16 7.08 -6.17
N GLY A 100 10.13 6.35 -5.76
CA GLY A 100 8.88 6.96 -5.31
C GLY A 100 8.49 6.66 -3.87
N GLY A 101 9.26 5.82 -3.18
CA GLY A 101 8.96 5.45 -1.80
C GLY A 101 9.21 6.57 -0.82
N ALA A 102 8.51 6.51 0.31
CA ALA A 102 8.60 7.54 1.34
C ALA A 102 8.65 6.96 2.75
N VAL A 103 8.96 5.68 2.88
CA VAL A 103 9.08 4.98 4.18
C VAL A 103 10.54 4.75 4.53
N GLU A 104 11.26 3.96 3.74
CA GLU A 104 12.70 3.72 3.90
C GLU A 104 13.53 4.58 2.95
N HIS A 105 12.89 5.18 1.96
CA HIS A 105 13.51 6.03 0.94
C HIS A 105 12.86 7.41 0.93
N GLY A 106 13.37 8.29 0.08
CA GLY A 106 12.83 9.62 -0.11
C GLY A 106 12.71 10.40 1.20
N PRO A 107 11.54 11.00 1.47
CA PRO A 107 11.37 11.82 2.66
C PRO A 107 11.32 11.05 3.98
N ARG A 108 11.25 9.72 3.96
CA ARG A 108 11.14 8.90 5.19
C ARG A 108 10.13 9.51 6.15
N LEU A 109 8.90 9.54 5.71
CA LEU A 109 7.85 10.32 6.35
C LEU A 109 7.66 9.98 7.83
N PHE A 110 7.77 8.71 8.19
CA PHE A 110 7.56 8.29 9.58
C PHE A 110 8.68 8.72 10.53
N ALA A 111 9.82 9.13 9.99
CA ALA A 111 10.94 9.64 10.78
C ALA A 111 10.94 11.17 10.92
N GLN A 112 10.00 11.85 10.28
CA GLN A 112 9.97 13.32 10.30
C GLN A 112 9.41 13.85 11.63
N PRO A 113 9.91 15.01 12.11
CA PRO A 113 9.45 15.58 13.39
C PRO A 113 7.95 15.90 13.41
N THR A 114 7.36 16.19 12.24
CA THR A 114 5.95 16.54 12.14
C THR A 114 5.04 15.33 11.93
N CYS A 115 5.60 14.11 11.86
CA CYS A 115 4.80 12.91 11.74
C CYS A 115 4.14 12.59 13.09
N MET A 116 2.81 12.63 13.11
CA MET A 116 2.02 12.46 14.33
C MET A 116 1.93 11.02 14.81
N HIS A 117 2.07 10.05 13.89
CA HIS A 117 2.02 8.63 14.21
C HIS A 117 2.83 7.84 13.20
N ALA A 118 3.65 6.94 13.67
CA ALA A 118 4.41 6.02 12.83
C ALA A 118 4.01 4.58 13.17
N PRO A 119 3.64 3.77 12.16
CA PRO A 119 3.40 2.34 12.40
C PRO A 119 4.72 1.60 12.62
N GLU A 120 4.64 0.38 13.17
CA GLU A 120 5.76 -0.55 13.05
C GLU A 120 5.90 -0.92 11.57
N VAL A 121 7.12 -0.96 11.05
CA VAL A 121 7.37 -1.19 9.62
C VAL A 121 8.19 -2.46 9.42
N TYR A 122 7.73 -3.31 8.50
CA TYR A 122 8.40 -4.54 8.10
C TYR A 122 8.46 -4.60 6.57
N GLY A 123 9.62 -4.31 6.00
CA GLY A 123 9.83 -4.32 4.55
C GLY A 123 10.54 -5.57 4.06
N GLY A 124 10.53 -5.77 2.74
CA GLY A 124 11.25 -6.87 2.10
C GLY A 124 10.53 -8.21 2.11
N ILE A 125 9.25 -8.24 2.41
CA ILE A 125 8.47 -9.49 2.43
C ILE A 125 8.12 -9.92 1.01
N ARG A 126 8.73 -11.03 0.53
CA ARG A 126 8.59 -11.50 -0.85
C ARG A 126 9.03 -10.42 -1.86
N GLU A 127 10.10 -9.73 -1.52
CA GLU A 127 10.63 -8.59 -2.27
C GLU A 127 10.92 -8.91 -3.73
N SER A 128 11.59 -10.04 -4.00
CA SER A 128 12.00 -10.41 -5.36
C SER A 128 10.80 -10.63 -6.28
N GLU A 129 9.74 -11.25 -5.77
CA GLU A 129 8.51 -11.49 -6.52
C GLU A 129 7.82 -10.18 -6.91
N ALA A 130 7.68 -9.26 -5.96
CA ALA A 130 7.06 -7.98 -6.21
C ALA A 130 7.89 -7.13 -7.19
N ALA A 131 9.20 -7.11 -7.01
CA ALA A 131 10.09 -6.38 -7.91
C ALA A 131 10.03 -6.93 -9.34
N ALA A 132 9.98 -8.26 -9.49
CA ALA A 132 9.87 -8.90 -10.80
C ALA A 132 8.55 -8.54 -11.51
N MET A 133 7.44 -8.52 -10.78
CA MET A 133 6.14 -8.14 -11.35
C MET A 133 6.17 -6.71 -11.90
N LEU A 134 6.74 -5.78 -11.15
CA LEU A 134 6.83 -4.38 -11.55
C LEU A 134 7.75 -4.20 -12.76
N ARG A 135 8.91 -4.84 -12.76
CA ARG A 135 9.83 -4.78 -13.91
C ARG A 135 9.18 -5.32 -15.17
N ALA A 136 8.50 -6.45 -15.09
CA ALA A 136 7.83 -7.06 -16.25
C ALA A 136 6.73 -6.15 -16.79
N PHE A 137 5.94 -5.55 -15.92
CA PHE A 137 4.87 -4.63 -16.32
C PHE A 137 5.43 -3.42 -17.07
N PHE A 138 6.42 -2.74 -16.50
CA PHE A 138 6.98 -1.53 -17.14
C PHE A 138 7.77 -1.86 -18.40
N ALA A 139 8.43 -3.00 -18.46
CA ALA A 139 9.12 -3.44 -19.69
C ALA A 139 8.13 -3.63 -20.85
N SER A 140 6.95 -4.19 -20.59
CA SER A 140 5.93 -4.45 -21.61
C SER A 140 5.27 -3.17 -22.15
N ARG A 141 5.50 -2.02 -21.53
CA ARG A 141 4.88 -0.74 -21.90
C ARG A 141 5.85 0.27 -22.50
N ARG A 142 7.06 -0.15 -22.81
CA ARG A 142 8.05 0.68 -23.51
C ARG A 142 7.87 0.62 -25.02
#